data_eb4fa7ebcc7a835e353429bbdca37298
#
_entry.id   eb4fa7ebcc7a835e353429bbdca37298
#
_cell.length_a   1.000
_cell.length_b   1.000
_cell.length_c   1.000
_cell.angle_alpha   90.00
_cell.angle_beta   90.00
_cell.angle_gamma   90.00
#
_symmetry.space_group_name_H-M   'P 1'
#
loop_
_entity.id
_entity.type
_entity.pdbx_description
1 polymer ?
#
loop_
_entity_poly.entity_id
_entity_poly.type
_entity_poly.pdbx_seq_one_letter_code
_entity_poly.pdbx_strand_id
1 'polypeptide(L)'
;MSTPNRYTLPKLERLTSRILIEKLFTGGSKSLPAFPLRIVYMPIEGEHLPAVSLLISVPKKRFKRAVKRNRVKRQIREAYRKHKDCLHESLEASGKKVVIAFLWLDNELHPSAEVEEKVQKLIRLTAEKLA
;
A
#
# COMPACT_ATOMS: atom_id res chain seq x y z
N MET A 1 -4.98 26.68 4.06
CA MET A 1 -4.58 25.27 4.01
C MET A 1 -5.77 24.44 3.55
N SER A 2 -5.61 23.72 2.45
CA SER A 2 -6.70 22.92 1.94
C SER A 2 -6.85 21.63 2.76
N THR A 3 -8.09 21.28 3.09
CA THR A 3 -8.37 20.00 3.71
C THR A 3 -8.20 18.90 2.65
N PRO A 4 -7.61 17.74 3.03
CA PRO A 4 -7.52 16.65 2.08
C PRO A 4 -8.92 16.18 1.67
N ASN A 5 -9.07 15.85 0.42
CA ASN A 5 -10.31 15.28 -0.09
C ASN A 5 -10.50 13.89 0.53
N ARG A 6 -11.62 13.68 1.22
CA ARG A 6 -11.92 12.40 1.89
C ARG A 6 -12.11 11.24 0.93
N TYR A 7 -12.33 11.51 -0.37
CA TYR A 7 -12.53 10.49 -1.39
C TYR A 7 -11.23 10.03 -2.03
N THR A 8 -10.10 10.67 -1.67
CA THR A 8 -8.77 10.31 -2.15
C THR A 8 -7.86 10.07 -0.95
N LEU A 9 -6.80 9.30 -1.16
CA LEU A 9 -5.78 9.15 -0.13
C LEU A 9 -5.15 10.52 0.14
N PRO A 10 -4.93 10.86 1.43
CA PRO A 10 -4.18 12.06 1.76
C PRO A 10 -2.83 12.05 1.06
N LYS A 11 -2.42 13.19 0.54
CA LYS A 11 -1.15 13.33 -0.17
C LYS A 11 0.04 12.85 0.67
N LEU A 12 -0.03 13.05 1.99
CA LEU A 12 1.03 12.63 2.90
C LEU A 12 1.18 11.11 3.01
N GLU A 13 0.11 10.35 2.73
CA GLU A 13 0.18 8.89 2.74
C GLU A 13 0.75 8.32 1.43
N ARG A 14 0.88 9.13 0.39
CA ARG A 14 1.46 8.68 -0.87
C ARG A 14 2.98 8.69 -0.76
N LEU A 15 3.59 7.58 -1.14
CA LEU A 15 5.05 7.50 -1.14
C LEU A 15 5.63 8.26 -2.33
N THR A 16 6.25 9.41 -2.06
CA THR A 16 6.83 10.26 -3.10
C THR A 16 8.34 10.36 -3.01
N SER A 17 8.94 9.95 -1.89
CA SER A 17 10.38 10.04 -1.70
C SER A 17 11.11 8.92 -2.43
N ARG A 18 12.00 9.28 -3.35
CA ARG A 18 12.86 8.31 -4.03
C ARG A 18 13.71 7.50 -3.06
N ILE A 19 14.21 8.15 -2.03
CA ILE A 19 15.07 7.50 -1.03
C ILE A 19 14.31 6.37 -0.34
N LEU A 20 13.07 6.64 0.08
CA LEU A 20 12.24 5.63 0.73
C LEU A 20 11.85 4.50 -0.21
N ILE A 21 11.54 4.82 -1.47
CA ILE A 21 11.24 3.82 -2.50
C ILE A 21 12.45 2.92 -2.73
N GLU A 22 13.63 3.50 -2.87
CA GLU A 22 14.86 2.75 -3.05
C GLU A 22 15.15 1.83 -1.86
N LYS A 23 15.02 2.33 -0.64
CA LYS A 23 15.21 1.52 0.57
C LYS A 23 14.24 0.36 0.63
N LEU A 24 12.99 0.57 0.21
CA LEU A 24 11.96 -0.45 0.20
C LEU A 24 12.33 -1.63 -0.70
N PHE A 25 12.98 -1.37 -1.83
CA PHE A 25 13.32 -2.39 -2.82
C PHE A 25 14.77 -2.89 -2.76
N THR A 26 15.66 -2.22 -2.02
CA THR A 26 17.08 -2.60 -1.97
C THR A 26 17.49 -3.40 -0.75
N GLY A 27 16.67 -3.47 0.27
CA GLY A 27 16.98 -4.29 1.45
C GLY A 27 16.32 -3.75 2.71
N GLY A 28 16.25 -4.59 3.74
CA GLY A 28 15.64 -4.23 5.01
C GLY A 28 14.12 -4.29 5.01
N SER A 29 13.50 -4.57 3.87
CA SER A 29 12.06 -4.71 3.77
C SER A 29 11.63 -6.16 3.91
N LYS A 30 10.38 -6.35 4.31
CA LYS A 30 9.73 -7.67 4.39
C LYS A 30 8.58 -7.71 3.41
N SER A 31 8.20 -8.89 2.97
CA SER A 31 7.08 -9.06 2.06
C SER A 31 6.16 -10.18 2.48
N LEU A 32 4.88 -10.04 2.11
CA LEU A 32 3.84 -11.04 2.35
C LEU A 32 3.06 -11.22 1.05
N PRO A 33 2.89 -12.46 0.59
CA PRO A 33 2.16 -12.71 -0.64
C PRO A 33 0.67 -12.94 -0.38
N ALA A 34 -0.17 -12.51 -1.31
CA ALA A 34 -1.57 -12.90 -1.42
C ALA A 34 -1.93 -12.72 -2.90
N PHE A 35 -1.55 -13.69 -3.73
CA PHE A 35 -1.76 -13.61 -5.17
C PHE A 35 -3.17 -13.16 -5.52
N PRO A 36 -3.39 -12.23 -6.44
CA PRO A 36 -2.41 -11.64 -7.37
C PRO A 36 -1.62 -10.45 -6.83
N LEU A 37 -1.61 -10.25 -5.53
CA LEU A 37 -0.94 -9.15 -4.86
C LEU A 37 0.21 -9.62 -3.98
N ARG A 38 1.13 -8.71 -3.76
CA ARG A 38 2.18 -8.83 -2.73
C ARG A 38 2.29 -7.49 -2.04
N ILE A 39 2.42 -7.49 -0.73
CA ILE A 39 2.77 -6.29 0.02
C ILE A 39 4.24 -6.36 0.39
N VAL A 40 4.94 -5.24 0.22
CA VAL A 40 6.30 -5.07 0.71
C VAL A 40 6.24 -3.95 1.73
N TYR A 41 6.80 -4.15 2.91
CA TYR A 41 6.72 -3.15 3.97
C TYR A 41 8.04 -3.02 4.71
N MET A 42 8.27 -1.83 5.26
CA MET A 42 9.47 -1.51 6.02
C MET A 42 9.14 -0.47 7.08
N PRO A 43 9.43 -0.75 8.36
CA PRO A 43 9.32 0.28 9.40
C PRO A 43 10.31 1.42 9.14
N ILE A 44 9.88 2.64 9.39
CA ILE A 44 10.72 3.83 9.22
C ILE A 44 10.60 4.73 10.45
N GLU A 45 11.54 5.66 10.57
CA GLU A 45 11.53 6.66 11.62
C GLU A 45 11.60 8.05 11.01
N GLY A 46 10.95 9.03 11.63
CA GLY A 46 10.94 10.41 11.18
C GLY A 46 9.78 11.19 11.77
N GLU A 47 10.08 12.35 12.35
CA GLU A 47 9.08 13.15 13.05
C GLU A 47 7.99 13.71 12.14
N HIS A 48 8.34 14.03 10.89
CA HIS A 48 7.43 14.65 9.95
C HIS A 48 6.81 13.66 8.96
N LEU A 49 7.05 12.36 9.15
CA LEU A 49 6.50 11.35 8.27
C LEU A 49 5.11 10.91 8.75
N PRO A 50 4.19 10.60 7.82
CA PRO A 50 2.91 10.02 8.21
C PRO A 50 3.09 8.61 8.76
N ALA A 51 2.10 8.11 9.48
CA ALA A 51 2.14 6.75 10.02
C ALA A 51 2.30 5.70 8.89
N VAL A 52 1.65 5.93 7.75
CA VAL A 52 1.75 5.05 6.58
C VAL A 52 2.10 5.87 5.35
N SER A 53 3.11 5.40 4.62
CA SER A 53 3.44 5.90 3.28
C SER A 53 3.16 4.79 2.28
N LEU A 54 2.30 5.05 1.30
CA LEU A 54 1.75 4.05 0.40
C LEU A 54 2.25 4.20 -1.03
N LEU A 55 2.68 3.09 -1.62
CA LEU A 55 2.99 2.97 -3.05
C LEU A 55 2.15 1.83 -3.64
N ILE A 56 1.60 2.06 -4.82
CA ILE A 56 0.90 1.01 -5.57
C ILE A 56 1.60 0.86 -6.91
N SER A 57 2.07 -0.35 -7.20
CA SER A 57 2.83 -0.66 -8.42
C SER A 57 2.10 -1.67 -9.29
N VAL A 58 1.75 -1.26 -10.51
CA VAL A 58 1.23 -2.15 -11.55
C VAL A 58 2.14 -1.98 -12.77
N PRO A 59 3.14 -2.87 -12.96
CA PRO A 59 4.12 -2.71 -14.03
C PRO A 59 3.51 -2.78 -15.42
N LYS A 60 4.12 -2.07 -16.37
CA LYS A 60 3.70 -2.09 -17.79
C LYS A 60 3.74 -3.49 -18.39
N LYS A 61 4.62 -4.35 -17.92
CA LYS A 61 4.72 -5.74 -18.39
C LYS A 61 3.46 -6.56 -18.08
N ARG A 62 2.66 -6.14 -17.10
CA ARG A 62 1.40 -6.82 -16.74
C ARG A 62 0.26 -6.42 -17.66
N PHE A 63 0.16 -5.13 -17.97
CA PHE A 63 -0.86 -4.58 -18.86
C PHE A 63 -0.25 -3.47 -19.70
N LYS A 64 -0.23 -3.62 -21.01
CA LYS A 64 0.29 -2.60 -21.92
C LYS A 64 -0.54 -1.32 -21.89
N ARG A 65 -1.87 -1.47 -21.74
CA ARG A 65 -2.78 -0.31 -21.73
C ARG A 65 -2.87 0.32 -20.35
N ALA A 66 -2.70 1.63 -20.31
CA ALA A 66 -2.78 2.41 -19.09
C ALA A 66 -4.15 2.29 -18.41
N VAL A 67 -5.23 2.14 -19.20
CA VAL A 67 -6.59 1.99 -18.67
C VAL A 67 -6.69 0.80 -17.70
N LYS A 68 -6.11 -0.34 -18.08
CA LYS A 68 -6.13 -1.53 -17.23
C LYS A 68 -5.28 -1.34 -15.98
N ARG A 69 -4.09 -0.75 -16.12
CA ARG A 69 -3.24 -0.46 -14.96
C ARG A 69 -3.93 0.49 -13.98
N ASN A 70 -4.57 1.52 -14.49
CA ASN A 70 -5.28 2.49 -13.66
C ASN A 70 -6.48 1.87 -12.95
N ARG A 71 -7.17 0.94 -13.60
CA ARG A 71 -8.25 0.18 -12.97
C ARG A 71 -7.76 -0.61 -11.77
N VAL A 72 -6.65 -1.35 -11.93
CA VAL A 72 -6.07 -2.13 -10.85
C VAL A 72 -5.61 -1.22 -9.70
N LYS A 73 -4.93 -0.13 -10.02
CA LYS A 73 -4.50 0.85 -9.01
C LYS A 73 -5.69 1.41 -8.24
N ARG A 74 -6.79 1.70 -8.92
CA ARG A 74 -8.02 2.20 -8.29
C ARG A 74 -8.62 1.15 -7.35
N GLN A 75 -8.68 -0.10 -7.79
CA GLN A 75 -9.19 -1.20 -6.97
C GLN A 75 -8.38 -1.36 -5.68
N ILE A 76 -7.06 -1.34 -5.78
CA ILE A 76 -6.17 -1.47 -4.62
C ILE A 76 -6.32 -0.27 -3.70
N ARG A 77 -6.32 0.94 -4.25
CA ARG A 77 -6.44 2.18 -3.48
C ARG A 77 -7.77 2.24 -2.71
N GLU A 78 -8.85 1.86 -3.37
CA GLU A 78 -10.17 1.84 -2.76
C GLU A 78 -10.24 0.81 -1.63
N ALA A 79 -9.71 -0.39 -1.86
CA ALA A 79 -9.66 -1.43 -0.84
C ALA A 79 -8.81 -1.01 0.36
N TYR A 80 -7.66 -0.39 0.11
CA TYR A 80 -6.81 0.12 1.19
C TYR A 80 -7.56 1.19 2.00
N ARG A 81 -8.22 2.12 1.33
CA ARG A 81 -8.97 3.19 2.00
C ARG A 81 -10.03 2.63 2.95
N LYS A 82 -10.70 1.57 2.55
CA LYS A 82 -11.75 0.94 3.36
C LYS A 82 -11.22 0.16 4.56
N HIS A 83 -10.02 -0.40 4.46
CA HIS A 83 -9.50 -1.33 5.46
C HIS A 83 -8.26 -0.84 6.21
N LYS A 84 -7.82 0.39 5.97
CA LYS A 84 -6.59 0.91 6.58
C LYS A 84 -6.66 1.13 8.09
N ASP A 85 -7.84 1.22 8.66
CA ASP A 85 -8.01 1.59 10.07
C ASP A 85 -7.29 0.62 11.02
N CYS A 86 -7.35 -0.68 10.75
CA CYS A 86 -6.69 -1.65 11.63
C CYS A 86 -5.17 -1.47 11.63
N LEU A 87 -4.58 -1.11 10.49
CA LEU A 87 -3.16 -0.82 10.39
C LEU A 87 -2.81 0.48 11.12
N HIS A 88 -3.60 1.53 10.92
CA HIS A 88 -3.39 2.81 11.59
C HIS A 88 -3.50 2.70 13.11
N GLU A 89 -4.48 1.96 13.60
CA GLU A 89 -4.64 1.72 15.04
C GLU A 89 -3.43 1.00 15.63
N SER A 90 -2.94 -0.03 14.94
CA SER A 90 -1.77 -0.77 15.38
C SER A 90 -0.53 0.12 15.43
N LEU A 91 -0.36 1.00 14.44
CA LEU A 91 0.79 1.92 14.40
C LEU A 91 0.70 3.01 15.45
N GLU A 92 -0.49 3.54 15.70
CA GLU A 92 -0.69 4.53 16.78
C GLU A 92 -0.36 3.94 18.13
N ALA A 93 -0.82 2.72 18.40
CA ALA A 93 -0.57 2.03 19.65
C ALA A 93 0.92 1.78 19.90
N SER A 94 1.70 1.51 18.85
CA SER A 94 3.12 1.20 18.96
C SER A 94 4.04 2.40 18.71
N GLY A 95 3.49 3.52 18.22
CA GLY A 95 4.27 4.69 17.84
C GLY A 95 5.16 4.49 16.60
N LYS A 96 4.91 3.44 15.85
CA LYS A 96 5.70 3.09 14.65
C LYS A 96 5.16 3.76 13.40
N LYS A 97 6.04 3.90 12.40
CA LYS A 97 5.70 4.36 11.06
C LYS A 97 6.17 3.33 10.07
N VAL A 98 5.49 3.22 8.94
CA VAL A 98 5.78 2.18 7.95
C VAL A 98 5.62 2.71 6.53
N VAL A 99 6.48 2.22 5.65
CA VAL A 99 6.35 2.37 4.20
C VAL A 99 5.80 1.05 3.67
N ILE A 100 4.74 1.10 2.87
CA ILE A 100 4.18 -0.11 2.25
C ILE A 100 4.04 0.08 0.74
N ALA A 101 4.21 -1.02 0.01
CA ALA A 101 3.98 -1.06 -1.42
C ALA A 101 3.13 -2.28 -1.76
N PHE A 102 2.06 -2.05 -2.51
CA PHE A 102 1.28 -3.14 -3.09
C PHE A 102 1.77 -3.38 -4.51
N LEU A 103 2.12 -4.63 -4.82
CA LEU A 103 2.62 -5.02 -6.14
C LEU A 103 1.61 -5.95 -6.80
N TRP A 104 1.27 -5.66 -8.05
CA TRP A 104 0.40 -6.53 -8.85
C TRP A 104 1.24 -7.55 -9.60
N LEU A 105 0.89 -8.83 -9.48
CA LEU A 105 1.70 -9.94 -9.99
C LEU A 105 1.06 -10.72 -11.13
N ASP A 106 -0.16 -10.35 -11.55
CA ASP A 106 -0.88 -11.08 -12.59
C ASP A 106 -1.02 -10.25 -13.87
N ASN A 107 -1.17 -10.94 -14.99
CA ASN A 107 -1.41 -10.32 -16.30
C ASN A 107 -2.91 -10.20 -16.61
N GLU A 108 -3.76 -10.60 -15.70
CA GLU A 108 -5.21 -10.57 -15.85
C GLU A 108 -5.86 -9.67 -14.80
N LEU A 109 -7.03 -9.13 -15.16
CA LEU A 109 -7.83 -8.35 -14.24
C LEU A 109 -8.62 -9.29 -13.30
N HIS A 110 -8.85 -8.82 -12.08
CA HIS A 110 -9.63 -9.55 -11.09
C HIS A 110 -10.84 -8.70 -10.65
N PRO A 111 -11.92 -9.35 -10.19
CA PRO A 111 -13.06 -8.61 -9.64
C PRO A 111 -12.66 -7.77 -8.42
N SER A 112 -13.32 -6.62 -8.25
CA SER A 112 -13.01 -5.71 -7.14
C SER A 112 -13.18 -6.36 -5.77
N ALA A 113 -14.18 -7.24 -5.61
CA ALA A 113 -14.38 -7.95 -4.35
C ALA A 113 -13.19 -8.86 -4.00
N GLU A 114 -12.59 -9.51 -5.01
CA GLU A 114 -11.42 -10.35 -4.80
C GLU A 114 -10.20 -9.51 -4.45
N VAL A 115 -9.99 -8.40 -5.15
CA VAL A 115 -8.89 -7.48 -4.85
C VAL A 115 -9.02 -6.94 -3.42
N GLU A 116 -10.22 -6.54 -3.04
CA GLU A 116 -10.50 -6.03 -1.69
C GLU A 116 -10.17 -7.07 -0.61
N GLU A 117 -10.57 -8.32 -0.82
CA GLU A 117 -10.28 -9.42 0.09
C GLU A 117 -8.77 -9.61 0.28
N LYS A 118 -8.00 -9.58 -0.81
CA LYS A 118 -6.55 -9.74 -0.75
C LYS A 118 -5.87 -8.56 -0.07
N VAL A 119 -6.30 -7.35 -0.38
CA VAL A 119 -5.76 -6.14 0.27
C VAL A 119 -6.06 -6.17 1.76
N GLN A 120 -7.29 -6.50 2.15
CA GLN A 120 -7.68 -6.61 3.56
C GLN A 120 -6.81 -7.62 4.30
N LYS A 121 -6.60 -8.79 3.70
CA LYS A 121 -5.75 -9.84 4.27
C LYS A 121 -4.33 -9.34 4.48
N LEU A 122 -3.74 -8.68 3.47
CA LEU A 122 -2.38 -8.18 3.56
C LEU A 122 -2.25 -7.07 4.60
N ILE A 123 -3.21 -6.17 4.70
CA ILE A 123 -3.22 -5.12 5.73
C ILE A 123 -3.25 -5.74 7.11
N ARG A 124 -4.12 -6.71 7.33
CA ARG A 124 -4.25 -7.41 8.62
C ARG A 124 -2.96 -8.11 9.01
N LEU A 125 -2.36 -8.85 8.09
CA LEU A 125 -1.12 -9.57 8.34
C LEU A 125 0.04 -8.61 8.62
N THR A 126 0.11 -7.49 7.90
CA THR A 126 1.12 -6.47 8.13
C THR A 126 0.96 -5.84 9.51
N ALA A 127 -0.27 -5.53 9.90
CA ALA A 127 -0.56 -4.97 11.24
C ALA A 127 -0.10 -5.94 12.34
N GLU A 128 -0.36 -7.24 12.18
CA GLU A 128 0.08 -8.26 13.13
C GLU A 128 1.61 -8.32 13.22
N LYS A 129 2.31 -8.23 12.09
CA LYS A 129 3.77 -8.28 12.07
C LYS A 129 4.43 -7.04 12.67
N LEU A 130 3.75 -5.90 12.61
CA LEU A 130 4.26 -4.63 13.14
C LEU A 130 3.88 -4.41 14.61
N ALA A 131 2.95 -5.18 15.11
CA ALA A 131 2.52 -5.07 16.51
C ALA A 131 3.61 -5.47 17.50
#